data_d2b625c548ad8dcd9a48f0cbd46b07af
#
_entry.id   d2b625c548ad8dcd9a48f0cbd46b07af
#
_cell.length_a   1.000
_cell.length_b   1.000
_cell.length_c   1.000
_cell.angle_alpha   90.00
_cell.angle_beta   90.00
_cell.angle_gamma   90.00
#
_symmetry.space_group_name_H-M   'P 1'
#
loop_
_entity.id
_entity.type
_entity.pdbx_description
1 polymer ?
#
loop_
_entity_poly.entity_id
_entity_poly.type
_entity_poly.pdbx_seq_one_letter_code
_entity_poly.pdbx_strand_id
1 'polypeptide(L)'
;LIIVDDCSTDNTDDVVNSFKDNRIKYYHNLSNSGAAITRNRALREARGEWIAFLDSDDLWMPKKLEHQLKFMKKNGYVLSYTEYEKINEESAPINIYVTGPHVVSKRRIYNYDYIGQLTMMYNAKEFGLIQIKDIKKNNDYAIRLQLYQKPGTCAYLLNENLAKYRVRKVSISHDKFRKKFKSHYDLFHKCDEKTAVVAIWYACWNMFFGILKKRNYEKRT
;
A
#
# COMPACT_ATOMS: atom_id res chain seq x y z
N LEU A 1 15.03 -2.57 -8.91
CA LEU A 1 13.96 -1.57 -8.82
C LEU A 1 13.17 -1.57 -10.13
N ILE A 2 11.84 -1.72 -10.05
CA ILE A 2 10.96 -1.63 -11.20
C ILE A 2 10.17 -0.33 -11.07
N ILE A 3 10.25 0.50 -12.10
CA ILE A 3 9.53 1.75 -12.22
C ILE A 3 8.59 1.61 -13.41
N VAL A 4 7.32 1.91 -13.23
CA VAL A 4 6.34 1.94 -14.32
C VAL A 4 5.72 3.33 -14.36
N ASP A 5 5.96 4.04 -15.43
CA ASP A 5 5.40 5.36 -15.71
C ASP A 5 4.03 5.23 -16.38
N ASP A 6 3.06 5.95 -15.85
CA ASP A 6 1.67 5.96 -16.34
C ASP A 6 1.37 7.22 -17.17
N CYS A 7 2.24 7.52 -18.14
CA CYS A 7 2.20 8.69 -19.02
C CYS A 7 2.40 10.01 -18.26
N SER A 8 3.48 10.12 -17.51
CA SER A 8 3.91 11.40 -16.92
C SER A 8 4.16 12.44 -18.01
N THR A 9 3.82 13.69 -17.73
CA THR A 9 4.00 14.84 -18.64
C THR A 9 5.06 15.83 -18.14
N ASP A 10 5.72 15.49 -17.05
CA ASP A 10 6.80 16.26 -16.44
C ASP A 10 8.18 15.67 -16.85
N ASN A 11 9.23 16.03 -16.14
CA ASN A 11 10.59 15.56 -16.38
C ASN A 11 10.92 14.19 -15.77
N THR A 12 9.91 13.34 -15.50
CA THR A 12 10.10 12.01 -14.89
C THR A 12 11.11 11.15 -15.68
N ASP A 13 11.02 11.15 -17.01
CA ASP A 13 11.92 10.40 -17.89
C ASP A 13 13.38 10.81 -17.69
N ASP A 14 13.66 12.11 -17.70
CA ASP A 14 15.00 12.65 -17.52
C ASP A 14 15.56 12.28 -16.14
N VAL A 15 14.72 12.38 -15.11
CA VAL A 15 15.10 12.03 -13.75
C VAL A 15 15.43 10.54 -13.65
N VAL A 16 14.59 9.65 -14.14
CA VAL A 16 14.85 8.21 -14.07
C VAL A 16 16.08 7.82 -14.88
N ASN A 17 16.22 8.35 -16.08
CA ASN A 17 17.35 8.08 -16.97
C ASN A 17 18.68 8.68 -16.51
N SER A 18 18.66 9.64 -15.57
CA SER A 18 19.88 10.17 -14.95
C SER A 18 20.59 9.16 -14.06
N PHE A 19 19.86 8.18 -13.50
CA PHE A 19 20.43 7.11 -12.68
C PHE A 19 21.03 6.02 -13.59
N LYS A 20 22.36 5.90 -13.59
CA LYS A 20 23.09 4.88 -14.39
C LYS A 20 23.26 3.57 -13.61
N ASP A 21 22.14 2.98 -13.14
CA ASP A 21 22.13 1.71 -12.41
C ASP A 21 21.32 0.67 -13.20
N ASN A 22 21.97 -0.39 -13.69
CA ASN A 22 21.35 -1.44 -14.49
C ASN A 22 20.33 -2.31 -13.70
N ARG A 23 20.26 -2.14 -12.38
CA ARG A 23 19.22 -2.75 -11.53
C ARG A 23 17.89 -2.01 -11.62
N ILE A 24 17.85 -0.80 -12.18
CA ILE A 24 16.64 -0.06 -12.47
C ILE A 24 16.05 -0.57 -13.78
N LYS A 25 14.79 -1.00 -13.75
CA LYS A 25 13.99 -1.37 -14.93
C LYS A 25 12.86 -0.37 -15.06
N TYR A 26 12.87 0.40 -16.13
CA TYR A 26 11.92 1.47 -16.39
C TYR A 26 11.01 1.09 -17.55
N TYR A 27 9.70 1.21 -17.34
CA TYR A 27 8.66 0.85 -18.29
C TYR A 27 7.65 1.99 -18.42
N HIS A 28 7.10 2.18 -19.63
CA HIS A 28 6.05 3.17 -19.91
C HIS A 28 4.75 2.47 -20.27
N ASN A 29 3.63 2.94 -19.71
CA ASN A 29 2.32 2.57 -20.23
C ASN A 29 2.04 3.31 -21.54
N LEU A 30 1.29 2.69 -22.44
CA LEU A 30 0.91 3.31 -23.72
C LEU A 30 -0.11 4.43 -23.56
N SER A 31 -0.87 4.41 -22.47
CA SER A 31 -1.85 5.43 -22.10
C SER A 31 -1.98 5.47 -20.58
N ASN A 32 -2.47 6.60 -20.03
CA ASN A 32 -2.75 6.68 -18.61
C ASN A 32 -3.83 5.67 -18.22
N SER A 33 -3.40 4.63 -17.51
CA SER A 33 -4.19 3.45 -17.16
C SER A 33 -4.59 3.40 -15.69
N GLY A 34 -4.04 4.29 -14.87
CA GLY A 34 -4.29 4.40 -13.44
C GLY A 34 -3.46 3.44 -12.59
N ALA A 35 -3.41 3.71 -11.30
CA ALA A 35 -2.50 3.07 -10.35
C ALA A 35 -2.66 1.55 -10.24
N ALA A 36 -3.87 1.00 -10.41
CA ALA A 36 -4.11 -0.44 -10.33
C ALA A 36 -3.41 -1.18 -11.48
N ILE A 37 -3.62 -0.73 -12.71
CA ILE A 37 -3.03 -1.35 -13.92
C ILE A 37 -1.52 -1.17 -13.92
N THR A 38 -1.04 0.01 -13.53
CA THR A 38 0.38 0.34 -13.44
C THR A 38 1.10 -0.54 -12.41
N ARG A 39 0.51 -0.74 -11.22
CA ARG A 39 1.05 -1.68 -10.23
C ARG A 39 1.01 -3.13 -10.70
N ASN A 40 -0.05 -3.55 -11.38
CA ASN A 40 -0.14 -4.89 -11.98
C ASN A 40 0.98 -5.12 -13.00
N ARG A 41 1.30 -4.12 -13.82
CA ARG A 41 2.42 -4.20 -14.75
C ARG A 41 3.75 -4.35 -14.00
N ALA A 42 4.01 -3.51 -12.99
CA ALA A 42 5.21 -3.62 -12.17
C ALA A 42 5.34 -5.00 -11.52
N LEU A 43 4.24 -5.56 -11.03
CA LEU A 43 4.21 -6.90 -10.44
C LEU A 43 4.52 -8.00 -11.47
N ARG A 44 4.03 -7.91 -12.71
CA ARG A 44 4.36 -8.87 -13.77
C ARG A 44 5.84 -8.88 -14.15
N GLU A 45 6.50 -7.72 -14.05
CA GLU A 45 7.94 -7.57 -14.31
C GLU A 45 8.80 -7.98 -13.10
N ALA A 46 8.20 -8.16 -11.92
CA ALA A 46 8.92 -8.47 -10.70
C ALA A 46 9.49 -9.90 -10.73
N ARG A 47 10.75 -10.03 -10.32
CA ARG A 47 11.48 -11.31 -10.22
C ARG A 47 12.05 -11.56 -8.83
N GLY A 48 11.85 -10.61 -7.93
CA GLY A 48 12.35 -10.70 -6.55
C GLY A 48 11.53 -11.67 -5.71
N GLU A 49 12.17 -12.32 -4.76
CA GLU A 49 11.50 -13.15 -3.76
C GLU A 49 10.62 -12.29 -2.82
N TRP A 50 11.02 -11.06 -2.59
CA TRP A 50 10.34 -10.12 -1.70
C TRP A 50 9.83 -8.94 -2.50
N ILE A 51 8.56 -8.61 -2.34
CA ILE A 51 7.90 -7.49 -3.00
C ILE A 51 7.61 -6.40 -1.99
N ALA A 52 8.01 -5.18 -2.31
CA ALA A 52 7.67 -3.97 -1.57
C ALA A 52 7.26 -2.87 -2.55
N PHE A 53 6.43 -1.95 -2.12
CA PHE A 53 5.85 -0.89 -2.95
C PHE A 53 6.27 0.49 -2.44
N LEU A 54 6.52 1.38 -3.37
CA LEU A 54 6.75 2.79 -3.09
C LEU A 54 6.02 3.62 -4.17
N ASP A 55 5.11 4.46 -3.74
CA ASP A 55 4.47 5.43 -4.63
C ASP A 55 5.45 6.60 -4.87
N SER A 56 5.39 7.22 -6.05
CA SER A 56 6.39 8.20 -6.50
C SER A 56 6.45 9.48 -5.65
N ASP A 57 5.42 9.75 -4.86
CA ASP A 57 5.35 10.89 -3.96
C ASP A 57 5.80 10.59 -2.52
N ASP A 58 6.05 9.32 -2.19
CA ASP A 58 6.47 8.87 -0.87
C ASP A 58 7.99 8.63 -0.78
N LEU A 59 8.51 8.48 0.43
CA LEU A 59 9.92 8.22 0.66
C LEU A 59 10.14 7.02 1.58
N TRP A 60 11.22 6.29 1.35
CA TRP A 60 11.75 5.30 2.28
C TRP A 60 12.96 5.82 3.03
N MET A 61 13.11 5.42 4.27
CA MET A 61 14.37 5.60 5.00
C MET A 61 15.44 4.66 4.43
N PRO A 62 16.72 5.07 4.42
CA PRO A 62 17.80 4.33 3.73
C PRO A 62 17.90 2.85 4.12
N LYS A 63 17.62 2.50 5.38
CA LYS A 63 17.74 1.13 5.90
C LYS A 63 16.43 0.33 5.90
N LYS A 64 15.35 0.87 5.31
CA LYS A 64 14.02 0.22 5.36
C LYS A 64 14.04 -1.22 4.87
N LEU A 65 14.54 -1.46 3.69
CA LEU A 65 14.54 -2.80 3.09
C LEU A 65 15.40 -3.78 3.89
N GLU A 66 16.57 -3.33 4.36
CA GLU A 66 17.48 -4.14 5.18
C GLU A 66 16.83 -4.56 6.50
N HIS A 67 16.31 -3.59 7.27
CA HIS A 67 15.73 -3.85 8.58
C HIS A 67 14.48 -4.72 8.47
N GLN A 68 13.59 -4.40 7.53
CA GLN A 68 12.35 -5.14 7.35
C GLN A 68 12.61 -6.57 6.88
N LEU A 69 13.53 -6.78 5.95
CA LEU A 69 13.90 -8.11 5.47
C LEU A 69 14.57 -8.95 6.58
N LYS A 70 15.46 -8.34 7.37
CA LYS A 70 16.08 -8.99 8.54
C LYS A 70 15.02 -9.41 9.56
N PHE A 71 14.06 -8.54 9.86
CA PHE A 71 12.94 -8.83 10.76
C PHE A 71 12.12 -10.02 10.27
N MET A 72 11.75 -10.03 8.98
CA MET A 72 10.95 -11.10 8.39
C MET A 72 11.68 -12.43 8.40
N LYS A 73 12.95 -12.46 7.96
CA LYS A 73 13.76 -13.68 7.93
C LYS A 73 14.02 -14.24 9.32
N LYS A 74 14.33 -13.39 10.30
CA LYS A 74 14.59 -13.81 11.69
C LYS A 74 13.40 -14.51 12.33
N ASN A 75 12.18 -14.06 12.01
CA ASN A 75 10.95 -14.56 12.65
C ASN A 75 10.14 -15.53 11.77
N GLY A 76 10.59 -15.82 10.54
CA GLY A 76 9.84 -16.64 9.58
C GLY A 76 8.56 -15.97 9.07
N TYR A 77 8.50 -14.63 9.07
CA TYR A 77 7.31 -13.89 8.62
C TYR A 77 7.30 -13.73 7.11
N VAL A 78 6.16 -13.93 6.49
CA VAL A 78 5.97 -13.84 5.03
C VAL A 78 5.27 -12.57 4.60
N LEU A 79 4.72 -11.81 5.55
CA LEU A 79 4.07 -10.52 5.33
C LEU A 79 4.35 -9.62 6.54
N SER A 80 4.85 -8.42 6.31
CA SER A 80 5.12 -7.43 7.35
C SER A 80 4.83 -6.01 6.87
N TYR A 81 4.80 -5.09 7.83
CA TYR A 81 4.72 -3.65 7.58
C TYR A 81 5.47 -2.89 8.66
N THR A 82 5.74 -1.61 8.42
CA THR A 82 6.48 -0.74 9.31
C THR A 82 5.63 0.45 9.75
N GLU A 83 6.12 1.22 10.72
CA GLU A 83 5.61 2.53 11.02
C GLU A 83 6.06 3.53 9.94
N TYR A 84 5.38 4.69 9.90
CA TYR A 84 5.75 5.79 9.02
C TYR A 84 5.37 7.14 9.63
N GLU A 85 6.07 8.19 9.22
CA GLU A 85 5.70 9.57 9.51
C GLU A 85 5.02 10.23 8.32
N LYS A 86 4.22 11.26 8.59
CA LYS A 86 3.62 12.09 7.55
C LYS A 86 4.48 13.32 7.30
N ILE A 87 4.64 13.66 6.01
CA ILE A 87 5.34 14.86 5.54
C ILE A 87 4.41 15.71 4.68
N ASN A 88 4.70 17.00 4.54
CA ASN A 88 4.00 17.89 3.63
C ASN A 88 4.54 17.79 2.19
N GLU A 89 4.03 18.64 1.29
CA GLU A 89 4.44 18.68 -0.12
C GLU A 89 5.93 19.04 -0.28
N GLU A 90 6.49 19.84 0.63
CA GLU A 90 7.88 20.26 0.67
C GLU A 90 8.82 19.25 1.38
N SER A 91 8.32 18.06 1.70
CA SER A 91 9.02 16.99 2.46
C SER A 91 9.33 17.33 3.91
N ALA A 92 8.76 18.38 4.48
CA ALA A 92 8.92 18.71 5.88
C ALA A 92 7.98 17.85 6.76
N PRO A 93 8.44 17.38 7.93
CA PRO A 93 7.60 16.64 8.89
C PRO A 93 6.40 17.46 9.35
N ILE A 94 5.24 16.84 9.46
CA ILE A 94 4.03 17.47 10.04
C ILE A 94 3.71 16.91 11.44
N ASN A 95 4.70 16.25 12.07
CA ASN A 95 4.62 15.70 13.41
C ASN A 95 3.45 14.74 13.64
N ILE A 96 3.15 13.93 12.64
CA ILE A 96 2.17 12.86 12.72
C ILE A 96 2.86 11.54 12.40
N TYR A 97 2.90 10.65 13.40
CA TYR A 97 3.42 9.30 13.28
C TYR A 97 2.27 8.31 13.22
N VAL A 98 2.41 7.32 12.36
CA VAL A 98 1.38 6.29 12.16
C VAL A 98 1.99 4.93 12.44
N THR A 99 1.35 4.24 13.37
CA THR A 99 1.65 2.85 13.73
C THR A 99 0.45 1.95 13.44
N GLY A 100 0.45 0.73 13.93
CA GLY A 100 -0.64 -0.21 13.79
C GLY A 100 -0.59 -1.34 14.81
N PRO A 101 -1.54 -2.30 14.74
CA PRO A 101 -1.51 -3.50 15.58
C PRO A 101 -0.25 -4.33 15.33
N HIS A 102 0.36 -4.91 16.39
CA HIS A 102 1.51 -5.80 16.23
C HIS A 102 1.25 -6.96 15.26
N VAL A 103 0.01 -7.46 15.23
CA VAL A 103 -0.43 -8.51 14.30
C VAL A 103 -1.74 -8.09 13.66
N VAL A 104 -1.78 -8.06 12.34
CA VAL A 104 -3.00 -7.90 11.55
C VAL A 104 -3.41 -9.26 11.02
N SER A 105 -4.46 -9.84 11.59
CA SER A 105 -5.09 -11.08 11.14
C SER A 105 -6.11 -10.82 10.04
N LYS A 106 -6.65 -11.89 9.40
CA LYS A 106 -7.74 -11.78 8.42
C LYS A 106 -8.94 -10.99 8.97
N ARG A 107 -9.37 -11.25 10.21
CA ARG A 107 -10.45 -10.47 10.86
C ARG A 107 -10.12 -8.98 10.96
N ARG A 108 -8.88 -8.64 11.33
CA ARG A 108 -8.47 -7.23 11.49
C ARG A 108 -8.38 -6.51 10.16
N ILE A 109 -7.83 -7.12 9.11
CA ILE A 109 -7.74 -6.47 7.80
C ILE A 109 -9.11 -6.22 7.21
N TYR A 110 -10.11 -7.08 7.43
CA TYR A 110 -11.49 -6.84 7.01
C TYR A 110 -12.20 -5.76 7.83
N ASN A 111 -11.78 -5.52 9.06
CA ASN A 111 -12.31 -4.39 9.85
C ASN A 111 -11.79 -3.06 9.31
N TYR A 112 -10.50 -2.98 9.02
CA TYR A 112 -9.88 -1.77 8.49
C TYR A 112 -8.50 -2.07 7.90
N ASP A 113 -8.10 -1.27 6.93
CA ASP A 113 -6.77 -1.30 6.35
C ASP A 113 -5.75 -0.59 7.24
N TYR A 114 -5.05 -1.36 8.06
CA TYR A 114 -4.02 -0.86 8.97
C TYR A 114 -2.65 -0.68 8.30
N ILE A 115 -2.44 -1.29 7.14
CA ILE A 115 -1.14 -1.43 6.49
C ILE A 115 -0.99 -0.33 5.43
N GLY A 116 -0.06 0.61 5.61
CA GLY A 116 0.28 1.57 4.57
C GLY A 116 0.98 0.89 3.39
N GLN A 117 0.63 1.24 2.14
CA GLN A 117 1.22 0.62 0.94
C GLN A 117 2.75 0.73 0.93
N LEU A 118 3.28 1.92 1.20
CA LEU A 118 4.71 2.21 1.25
C LEU A 118 5.46 1.43 2.36
N THR A 119 4.74 0.85 3.33
CA THR A 119 5.33 0.15 4.48
C THR A 119 5.34 -1.36 4.31
N MET A 120 4.51 -1.88 3.41
CA MET A 120 4.30 -3.31 3.23
C MET A 120 5.47 -4.00 2.53
N MET A 121 5.77 -5.24 2.96
CA MET A 121 6.62 -6.18 2.26
C MET A 121 6.04 -7.59 2.39
N TYR A 122 6.02 -8.37 1.28
CA TYR A 122 5.56 -9.74 1.30
C TYR A 122 6.48 -10.69 0.52
N ASN A 123 6.44 -11.98 0.84
CA ASN A 123 7.19 -13.02 0.14
C ASN A 123 6.40 -13.52 -1.07
N ALA A 124 6.94 -13.28 -2.28
CA ALA A 124 6.29 -13.70 -3.53
C ALA A 124 6.31 -15.22 -3.77
N LYS A 125 7.22 -15.98 -3.13
CA LYS A 125 7.18 -17.44 -3.20
C LYS A 125 5.95 -18.00 -2.48
N GLU A 126 5.48 -17.31 -1.44
CA GLU A 126 4.33 -17.72 -0.65
C GLU A 126 2.99 -17.27 -1.23
N PHE A 127 2.95 -16.10 -1.86
CA PHE A 127 1.71 -15.47 -2.32
C PHE A 127 1.60 -15.35 -3.84
N GLY A 128 2.69 -15.56 -4.58
CA GLY A 128 2.75 -15.24 -5.99
C GLY A 128 2.84 -13.74 -6.26
N LEU A 129 2.77 -13.38 -7.53
CA LEU A 129 2.67 -12.00 -7.99
C LEU A 129 1.20 -11.59 -8.06
N ILE A 130 0.74 -10.91 -7.02
CA ILE A 130 -0.66 -10.49 -6.89
C ILE A 130 -1.06 -9.61 -8.07
N GLN A 131 -2.22 -9.89 -8.67
CA GLN A 131 -2.84 -9.02 -9.67
C GLN A 131 -4.21 -8.59 -9.16
N ILE A 132 -4.51 -7.32 -9.23
CA ILE A 132 -5.76 -6.74 -8.74
C ILE A 132 -6.68 -6.33 -9.89
N LYS A 133 -7.98 -6.41 -9.65
CA LYS A 133 -8.98 -5.88 -10.58
C LYS A 133 -8.85 -4.37 -10.69
N ASP A 134 -9.12 -3.83 -11.87
CA ASP A 134 -9.09 -2.38 -12.09
C ASP A 134 -10.21 -1.71 -11.30
N ILE A 135 -9.82 -1.05 -10.22
CA ILE A 135 -10.67 -0.18 -9.40
C ILE A 135 -10.00 1.17 -9.21
N LYS A 136 -10.77 2.23 -9.33
CA LYS A 136 -10.24 3.60 -9.23
C LYS A 136 -9.66 3.97 -7.86
N LYS A 137 -10.17 3.33 -6.79
CA LYS A 137 -9.79 3.61 -5.39
C LYS A 137 -9.64 2.33 -4.60
N ASN A 138 -8.88 2.38 -3.50
CA ASN A 138 -8.60 1.24 -2.63
C ASN A 138 -7.88 0.07 -3.37
N ASN A 139 -7.18 0.36 -4.47
CA ASN A 139 -6.44 -0.67 -5.21
C ASN A 139 -5.29 -1.26 -4.37
N ASP A 140 -4.68 -0.47 -3.51
CA ASP A 140 -3.70 -0.87 -2.53
C ASP A 140 -4.32 -1.79 -1.45
N TYR A 141 -5.52 -1.49 -0.97
CA TYR A 141 -6.27 -2.37 -0.07
C TYR A 141 -6.69 -3.68 -0.75
N ALA A 142 -7.03 -3.63 -2.04
CA ALA A 142 -7.35 -4.84 -2.83
C ALA A 142 -6.16 -5.81 -2.88
N ILE A 143 -4.92 -5.34 -3.03
CA ILE A 143 -3.72 -6.18 -2.95
C ILE A 143 -3.67 -6.91 -1.60
N ARG A 144 -3.89 -6.18 -0.51
CA ARG A 144 -3.87 -6.78 0.82
C ARG A 144 -4.96 -7.82 1.02
N LEU A 145 -6.20 -7.52 0.62
CA LEU A 145 -7.29 -8.50 0.72
C LEU A 145 -6.96 -9.79 -0.04
N GLN A 146 -6.29 -9.72 -1.19
CA GLN A 146 -5.86 -10.91 -1.92
C GLN A 146 -4.79 -11.71 -1.16
N LEU A 147 -3.82 -11.07 -0.52
CA LEU A 147 -2.85 -11.76 0.34
C LEU A 147 -3.57 -12.56 1.44
N TYR A 148 -4.64 -12.01 2.01
CA TYR A 148 -5.43 -12.64 3.07
C TYR A 148 -6.43 -13.70 2.57
N GLN A 149 -6.51 -13.99 1.27
CA GLN A 149 -7.21 -15.18 0.78
C GLN A 149 -6.48 -16.48 1.16
N LYS A 150 -5.14 -16.43 1.28
CA LYS A 150 -4.37 -17.57 1.81
C LYS A 150 -4.70 -17.76 3.29
N PRO A 151 -5.16 -18.97 3.70
CA PRO A 151 -5.47 -19.27 5.10
C PRO A 151 -4.27 -19.06 6.01
N GLY A 152 -4.50 -18.58 7.23
CA GLY A 152 -3.45 -18.36 8.23
C GLY A 152 -2.60 -17.09 8.01
N THR A 153 -2.85 -16.31 6.94
CA THR A 153 -2.10 -15.07 6.68
C THR A 153 -2.26 -14.08 7.83
N CYS A 154 -1.11 -13.63 8.34
CA CYS A 154 -0.99 -12.51 9.27
C CYS A 154 0.12 -11.57 8.80
N ALA A 155 -0.09 -10.26 8.95
CA ALA A 155 0.96 -9.27 8.78
C ALA A 155 1.50 -8.84 10.16
N TYR A 156 2.81 -8.68 10.26
CA TYR A 156 3.51 -8.36 11.49
C TYR A 156 4.14 -6.98 11.41
N LEU A 157 3.93 -6.18 12.45
CA LEU A 157 4.48 -4.83 12.56
C LEU A 157 5.95 -4.90 13.01
N LEU A 158 6.83 -4.29 12.21
CA LEU A 158 8.14 -3.86 12.67
C LEU A 158 8.00 -2.44 13.24
N ASN A 159 8.16 -2.29 14.56
CA ASN A 159 8.03 -1.03 15.28
C ASN A 159 9.21 -0.10 15.01
N GLU A 160 9.42 0.27 13.76
CA GLU A 160 10.41 1.22 13.31
C GLU A 160 9.78 2.17 12.30
N ASN A 161 10.04 3.47 12.44
CA ASN A 161 9.64 4.48 11.45
C ASN A 161 10.60 4.44 10.26
N LEU A 162 10.21 3.73 9.20
CA LEU A 162 11.07 3.48 8.05
C LEU A 162 10.53 4.05 6.74
N ALA A 163 9.45 4.84 6.79
CA ALA A 163 8.86 5.44 5.60
C ALA A 163 8.24 6.81 5.91
N LYS A 164 8.09 7.63 4.86
CA LYS A 164 7.50 8.96 4.93
C LYS A 164 6.37 9.06 3.91
N TYR A 165 5.15 9.27 4.42
CA TYR A 165 3.95 9.42 3.60
C TYR A 165 3.66 10.89 3.32
N ARG A 166 3.57 11.27 2.04
CA ARG A 166 3.31 12.66 1.64
C ARG A 166 1.82 12.97 1.65
N VAL A 167 1.47 13.98 2.43
CA VAL A 167 0.10 14.53 2.48
C VAL A 167 0.00 15.68 1.49
N ARG A 168 -0.86 15.52 0.48
CA ARG A 168 -1.15 16.56 -0.52
C ARG A 168 -2.41 17.33 -0.13
N LYS A 169 -2.45 18.65 -0.42
CA LYS A 169 -3.63 19.50 -0.21
C LYS A 169 -4.82 19.01 -1.04
N VAL A 170 -4.56 18.57 -2.28
CA VAL A 170 -5.55 17.94 -3.15
C VAL A 170 -5.25 16.45 -3.21
N SER A 171 -5.87 15.68 -2.32
CA SER A 171 -5.71 14.22 -2.27
C SER A 171 -6.98 13.50 -2.72
N ILE A 172 -6.82 12.42 -3.47
CA ILE A 172 -7.92 11.51 -3.87
C ILE A 172 -8.67 10.95 -2.64
N SER A 173 -8.04 10.96 -1.46
CA SER A 173 -8.62 10.47 -0.21
C SER A 173 -9.59 11.44 0.49
N HIS A 174 -9.68 12.72 0.05
CA HIS A 174 -10.61 13.72 0.60
C HIS A 174 -12.00 13.67 -0.06
N ASP A 175 -12.60 12.49 -0.06
CA ASP A 175 -13.93 12.32 -0.64
C ASP A 175 -15.08 12.56 0.34
N LYS A 176 -16.21 13.03 -0.24
CA LYS A 176 -17.51 13.08 0.46
C LYS A 176 -17.92 11.67 0.88
N PHE A 177 -18.65 11.55 2.00
CA PHE A 177 -19.11 10.28 2.61
C PHE A 177 -19.63 9.25 1.57
N ARG A 178 -20.54 9.67 0.67
CA ARG A 178 -21.13 8.78 -0.35
C ARG A 178 -20.08 8.18 -1.31
N LYS A 179 -19.08 8.97 -1.73
CA LYS A 179 -18.01 8.48 -2.61
C LYS A 179 -17.11 7.50 -1.87
N LYS A 180 -16.81 7.78 -0.60
CA LYS A 180 -16.02 6.89 0.25
C LYS A 180 -16.73 5.56 0.48
N PHE A 181 -18.03 5.60 0.85
CA PHE A 181 -18.83 4.39 1.00
C PHE A 181 -18.84 3.56 -0.29
N LYS A 182 -19.15 4.20 -1.45
CA LYS A 182 -19.13 3.52 -2.74
C LYS A 182 -17.79 2.85 -3.05
N SER A 183 -16.67 3.51 -2.75
CA SER A 183 -15.35 2.92 -3.00
C SER A 183 -15.04 1.71 -2.14
N HIS A 184 -15.49 1.68 -0.88
CA HIS A 184 -15.39 0.49 -0.03
C HIS A 184 -16.36 -0.62 -0.48
N TYR A 185 -17.59 -0.26 -0.87
CA TYR A 185 -18.50 -1.22 -1.45
C TYR A 185 -17.94 -1.87 -2.71
N ASP A 186 -17.43 -1.08 -3.66
CA ASP A 186 -16.83 -1.59 -4.90
C ASP A 186 -15.62 -2.51 -4.60
N LEU A 187 -14.81 -2.18 -3.60
CA LEU A 187 -13.70 -3.02 -3.16
C LEU A 187 -14.18 -4.42 -2.72
N PHE A 188 -15.13 -4.49 -1.79
CA PHE A 188 -15.58 -5.78 -1.25
C PHE A 188 -16.46 -6.54 -2.25
N HIS A 189 -17.28 -5.86 -3.02
CA HIS A 189 -18.18 -6.50 -3.97
C HIS A 189 -17.46 -6.94 -5.26
N LYS A 190 -16.64 -6.06 -5.86
CA LYS A 190 -16.01 -6.33 -7.15
C LYS A 190 -14.65 -7.03 -7.04
N CYS A 191 -13.83 -6.67 -6.05
CA CYS A 191 -12.47 -7.22 -5.92
C CYS A 191 -12.42 -8.43 -5.01
N ASP A 192 -13.14 -8.39 -3.88
CA ASP A 192 -13.17 -9.48 -2.90
C ASP A 192 -14.40 -10.41 -3.09
N GLU A 193 -15.19 -10.20 -4.14
CA GLU A 193 -16.29 -11.04 -4.61
C GLU A 193 -17.36 -11.35 -3.54
N LYS A 194 -17.56 -10.46 -2.59
CA LYS A 194 -18.59 -10.60 -1.57
C LYS A 194 -19.98 -10.30 -2.16
N THR A 195 -21.00 -10.97 -1.63
CA THR A 195 -22.40 -10.63 -1.96
C THR A 195 -22.68 -9.16 -1.62
N ALA A 196 -23.66 -8.55 -2.28
CA ALA A 196 -23.98 -7.13 -2.08
C ALA A 196 -24.25 -6.78 -0.59
N VAL A 197 -24.96 -7.64 0.12
CA VAL A 197 -25.29 -7.45 1.55
C VAL A 197 -24.00 -7.47 2.39
N VAL A 198 -23.14 -8.44 2.18
CA VAL A 198 -21.85 -8.55 2.90
C VAL A 198 -20.91 -7.40 2.57
N ALA A 199 -20.88 -6.95 1.31
CA ALA A 199 -20.07 -5.80 0.88
C ALA A 199 -20.55 -4.49 1.53
N ILE A 200 -21.87 -4.28 1.65
CA ILE A 200 -22.45 -3.13 2.38
C ILE A 200 -22.02 -3.18 3.85
N TRP A 201 -22.12 -4.34 4.49
CA TRP A 201 -21.74 -4.51 5.89
C TRP A 201 -20.26 -4.17 6.12
N TYR A 202 -19.36 -4.71 5.29
CA TYR A 202 -17.92 -4.39 5.38
C TYR A 202 -17.62 -2.93 5.06
N ALA A 203 -18.32 -2.31 4.11
CA ALA A 203 -18.13 -0.90 3.80
C ALA A 203 -18.48 -0.01 5.01
N CYS A 204 -19.64 -0.23 5.65
CA CYS A 204 -20.02 0.47 6.87
C CYS A 204 -19.01 0.25 8.00
N TRP A 205 -18.59 -1.00 8.20
CA TRP A 205 -17.67 -1.41 9.25
C TRP A 205 -16.30 -0.76 9.10
N ASN A 206 -15.74 -0.75 7.87
CA ASN A 206 -14.50 -0.08 7.55
C ASN A 206 -14.53 1.43 7.81
N MET A 207 -15.64 2.08 7.50
CA MET A 207 -15.80 3.52 7.76
C MET A 207 -15.80 3.81 9.26
N PHE A 208 -16.47 2.98 10.07
CA PHE A 208 -16.47 3.08 11.53
C PHE A 208 -15.06 2.88 12.12
N PHE A 209 -14.38 1.79 11.75
CA PHE A 209 -13.02 1.51 12.21
C PHE A 209 -11.99 2.54 11.72
N GLY A 210 -12.24 3.20 10.60
CA GLY A 210 -11.39 4.29 10.11
C GLY A 210 -11.28 5.47 11.09
N ILE A 211 -12.37 5.75 11.82
CA ILE A 211 -12.38 6.78 12.89
C ILE A 211 -11.54 6.29 14.07
N LEU A 212 -11.73 5.05 14.51
CA LEU A 212 -10.99 4.46 15.62
C LEU A 212 -9.47 4.35 15.33
N LYS A 213 -9.09 4.06 14.09
CA LYS A 213 -7.68 4.01 13.68
C LYS A 213 -6.98 5.33 13.93
N LYS A 214 -7.56 6.43 13.45
CA LYS A 214 -6.96 7.77 13.64
C LYS A 214 -6.72 8.06 15.11
N ARG A 215 -7.67 7.72 15.97
CA ARG A 215 -7.54 7.95 17.42
C ARG A 215 -6.44 7.10 18.07
N ASN A 216 -6.31 5.83 17.68
CA ASN A 216 -5.47 4.85 18.39
C ASN A 216 -4.06 4.72 17.80
N TYR A 217 -3.87 5.00 16.51
CA TYR A 217 -2.65 4.69 15.77
C TYR A 217 -2.01 5.89 15.06
N GLU A 218 -2.64 7.07 15.06
CA GLU A 218 -2.01 8.33 14.64
C GLU A 218 -1.64 9.14 15.89
N LYS A 219 -0.34 9.28 16.15
CA LYS A 219 0.20 10.05 17.27
C LYS A 219 0.69 11.40 16.76
N ARG A 220 0.32 12.48 17.45
CA ARG A 220 0.90 13.81 17.25
C ARG A 220 1.97 14.03 18.34
N THR A 221 3.17 14.39 17.93
CA THR A 221 4.28 14.78 18.80
C THR A 221 4.46 16.28 18.78
#